data_64162579655af942d7e68c0b427e87d6
#
_entry.id   64162579655af942d7e68c0b427e87d6
#
_cell.length_a   1.000
_cell.length_b   1.000
_cell.length_c   1.000
_cell.angle_alpha   90.00
_cell.angle_beta   90.00
_cell.angle_gamma   90.00
#
_symmetry.space_group_name_H-M   'P 1'
#
loop_
_entity.id
_entity.type
_entity.pdbx_description
1 polymer ?
#
loop_
_entity_poly.entity_id
_entity_poly.type
_entity_poly.pdbx_seq_one_letter_code
_entity_poly.pdbx_strand_id
1 'polypeptide(L)'
;MKIAKFTNEETLRVKDLQSYNILDSELEIEYDNLVELASQICDCPIGLITFVDNERQWFKAKKNLEESETKRDIAFCSHTILQNEVMIVADAKSDERFFDNPLVTGEMQIGFYAGAPIVSSAGYNLGSVCVIDHTKKKGLSVKQQNGLKIIAQQISKLLELRGKNKLIIKQSEFQIEAEKRISQLIVAESDNKDSLIAYELHENLAQSLASVKLFLETAENSKDLQSHFLMKSIEVITLLIEDVKILSKSIIPTTFQNADYYWIICEFANQFGKENNIEITFGVPTIIKSNASNIGLNLFKIVQKQLEISKISNAKKIFISIKSNIKITLNFSYDTHLSKTNISLSHLINNITTRVELLNGTLTQKATSKENSLMITLPL
;
A
#
# COMPACT_ATOMS: atom_id res chain seq x y z
N MET A 1 -27.12 -44.23 -15.35
CA MET A 1 -27.19 -42.93 -14.63
C MET A 1 -27.59 -41.84 -15.59
N LYS A 2 -28.35 -40.85 -15.13
CA LYS A 2 -28.71 -39.69 -15.97
C LYS A 2 -27.74 -38.54 -15.65
N ILE A 3 -26.96 -38.09 -16.63
CA ILE A 3 -26.10 -36.93 -16.48
C ILE A 3 -26.97 -35.65 -16.39
N ALA A 4 -26.65 -34.77 -15.44
CA ALA A 4 -27.34 -33.50 -15.28
C ALA A 4 -27.17 -32.63 -16.55
N LYS A 5 -28.22 -31.99 -17.00
CA LYS A 5 -28.16 -31.04 -18.13
C LYS A 5 -27.41 -29.76 -17.67
N PHE A 6 -26.81 -29.08 -18.62
CA PHE A 6 -26.33 -27.73 -18.37
C PHE A 6 -27.52 -26.76 -18.17
N THR A 7 -27.31 -25.74 -17.38
CA THR A 7 -28.30 -24.65 -17.24
C THR A 7 -28.43 -23.87 -18.56
N ASN A 8 -29.57 -23.21 -18.79
CA ASN A 8 -29.74 -22.40 -20.01
C ASN A 8 -28.71 -21.29 -20.18
N GLU A 9 -28.15 -20.79 -19.08
CA GLU A 9 -27.14 -19.70 -19.01
C GLU A 9 -25.84 -20.18 -18.40
N GLU A 10 -25.41 -21.40 -18.70
CA GLU A 10 -24.27 -22.05 -18.08
C GLU A 10 -22.98 -21.21 -18.14
N THR A 11 -22.70 -20.61 -19.28
CA THR A 11 -21.51 -19.75 -19.45
C THR A 11 -21.52 -18.53 -18.50
N LEU A 12 -22.71 -17.92 -18.32
CA LEU A 12 -22.85 -16.78 -17.38
C LEU A 12 -22.76 -17.24 -15.94
N ARG A 13 -23.37 -18.38 -15.59
CA ARG A 13 -23.28 -18.99 -14.26
C ARG A 13 -21.82 -19.29 -13.87
N VAL A 14 -21.05 -19.91 -14.77
CA VAL A 14 -19.64 -20.23 -14.50
C VAL A 14 -18.80 -18.96 -14.40
N LYS A 15 -19.03 -17.98 -15.25
CA LYS A 15 -18.37 -16.68 -15.17
C LYS A 15 -18.65 -15.98 -13.84
N ASP A 16 -19.89 -16.05 -13.37
CA ASP A 16 -20.29 -15.50 -12.07
C ASP A 16 -19.59 -16.24 -10.91
N LEU A 17 -19.57 -17.58 -10.94
CA LEU A 17 -18.80 -18.39 -9.98
C LEU A 17 -17.32 -17.99 -9.93
N GLN A 18 -16.68 -17.84 -11.08
CA GLN A 18 -15.27 -17.46 -11.19
C GLN A 18 -15.01 -16.06 -10.64
N SER A 19 -15.97 -15.14 -10.71
CA SER A 19 -15.82 -13.77 -10.19
C SER A 19 -15.57 -13.72 -8.70
N TYR A 20 -16.07 -14.69 -7.93
CA TYR A 20 -15.87 -14.80 -6.49
C TYR A 20 -14.48 -15.36 -6.11
N ASN A 21 -13.73 -15.96 -7.04
CA ASN A 21 -12.44 -16.62 -6.81
C ASN A 21 -12.48 -17.58 -5.60
N ILE A 22 -13.57 -18.34 -5.54
CA ILE A 22 -13.78 -19.33 -4.47
C ILE A 22 -13.17 -20.68 -4.82
N LEU A 23 -13.13 -21.04 -6.11
CA LEU A 23 -12.52 -22.28 -6.58
C LEU A 23 -11.02 -22.30 -6.24
N ASP A 24 -10.54 -23.46 -5.82
CA ASP A 24 -9.15 -23.71 -5.44
C ASP A 24 -8.62 -22.76 -4.36
N SER A 25 -9.50 -22.11 -3.58
CA SER A 25 -9.12 -21.27 -2.44
C SER A 25 -8.78 -22.10 -1.22
N GLU A 26 -8.01 -21.51 -0.31
CA GLU A 26 -7.66 -22.13 0.99
C GLU A 26 -8.89 -22.48 1.82
N LEU A 27 -8.70 -23.37 2.79
CA LEU A 27 -9.73 -23.73 3.76
C LEU A 27 -10.07 -22.52 4.63
N GLU A 28 -11.37 -22.34 4.92
CA GLU A 28 -11.87 -21.23 5.73
C GLU A 28 -12.83 -21.82 6.78
N ILE A 29 -12.55 -21.56 8.04
CA ILE A 29 -13.26 -22.13 9.20
C ILE A 29 -14.77 -21.82 9.17
N GLU A 30 -15.17 -20.72 8.56
CA GLU A 30 -16.57 -20.32 8.42
C GLU A 30 -17.37 -21.34 7.60
N TYR A 31 -16.78 -21.86 6.52
CA TYR A 31 -17.43 -22.87 5.67
C TYR A 31 -17.42 -24.24 6.36
N ASP A 32 -16.34 -24.60 7.08
CA ASP A 32 -16.27 -25.85 7.82
C ASP A 32 -17.33 -25.90 8.93
N ASN A 33 -17.53 -24.80 9.67
CA ASN A 33 -18.59 -24.68 10.69
C ASN A 33 -19.98 -24.83 10.08
N LEU A 34 -20.24 -24.31 8.88
CA LEU A 34 -21.53 -24.43 8.19
C LEU A 34 -21.78 -25.86 7.72
N VAL A 35 -20.75 -26.58 7.27
CA VAL A 35 -20.84 -28.01 6.93
C VAL A 35 -21.15 -28.84 8.16
N GLU A 36 -20.46 -28.58 9.27
CA GLU A 36 -20.74 -29.27 10.54
C GLU A 36 -22.18 -29.06 10.99
N LEU A 37 -22.66 -27.82 10.93
CA LEU A 37 -24.04 -27.49 11.29
C LEU A 37 -25.07 -28.17 10.36
N ALA A 38 -24.81 -28.22 9.04
CA ALA A 38 -25.66 -28.91 8.09
C ALA A 38 -25.79 -30.42 8.40
N SER A 39 -24.65 -31.06 8.67
CA SER A 39 -24.58 -32.47 9.07
C SER A 39 -25.38 -32.75 10.35
N GLN A 40 -25.22 -31.89 11.38
CA GLN A 40 -25.95 -32.04 12.66
C GLN A 40 -27.47 -31.80 12.51
N ILE A 41 -27.88 -30.75 11.80
CA ILE A 41 -29.31 -30.47 11.60
C ILE A 41 -30.02 -31.61 10.88
N CYS A 42 -29.36 -32.19 9.87
CA CYS A 42 -29.95 -33.22 9.02
C CYS A 42 -29.73 -34.65 9.56
N ASP A 43 -28.95 -34.78 10.64
CA ASP A 43 -28.56 -36.07 11.20
C ASP A 43 -27.96 -36.98 10.11
N CYS A 44 -26.97 -36.46 9.37
CA CYS A 44 -26.26 -37.16 8.32
C CYS A 44 -24.76 -37.15 8.61
N PRO A 45 -24.05 -38.28 8.40
CA PRO A 45 -22.62 -38.40 8.74
C PRO A 45 -21.71 -37.52 7.84
N ILE A 46 -22.10 -37.30 6.59
CA ILE A 46 -21.32 -36.56 5.58
C ILE A 46 -22.02 -35.23 5.28
N GLY A 47 -21.24 -34.15 5.24
CA GLY A 47 -21.68 -32.82 4.82
C GLY A 47 -20.69 -32.20 3.87
N LEU A 48 -21.16 -31.45 2.88
CA LEU A 48 -20.31 -30.78 1.89
C LEU A 48 -20.86 -29.40 1.55
N ILE A 49 -19.95 -28.46 1.32
CA ILE A 49 -20.21 -27.23 0.56
C ILE A 49 -19.43 -27.34 -0.73
N THR A 50 -20.15 -27.31 -1.85
CA THR A 50 -19.57 -27.60 -3.16
C THR A 50 -19.92 -26.50 -4.16
N PHE A 51 -19.02 -26.29 -5.11
CA PHE A 51 -19.27 -25.42 -6.28
C PHE A 51 -19.11 -26.23 -7.56
N VAL A 52 -20.02 -26.03 -8.48
CA VAL A 52 -20.06 -26.79 -9.73
C VAL A 52 -19.46 -25.93 -10.85
N ASP A 53 -18.28 -26.34 -11.31
CA ASP A 53 -17.54 -25.74 -12.43
C ASP A 53 -17.96 -26.40 -13.77
N ASN A 54 -17.23 -26.13 -14.85
CA ASN A 54 -17.50 -26.69 -16.17
C ASN A 54 -17.40 -28.22 -16.18
N GLU A 55 -16.38 -28.79 -15.60
CA GLU A 55 -16.04 -30.22 -15.69
C GLU A 55 -16.05 -30.94 -14.33
N ARG A 56 -16.06 -30.19 -13.23
CA ARG A 56 -15.93 -30.73 -11.88
C ARG A 56 -16.90 -30.08 -10.90
N GLN A 57 -17.14 -30.81 -9.84
CA GLN A 57 -17.69 -30.32 -8.57
C GLN A 57 -16.55 -30.21 -7.59
N TRP A 58 -16.19 -29.00 -7.19
CA TRP A 58 -15.13 -28.72 -6.23
C TRP A 58 -15.70 -28.52 -4.83
N PHE A 59 -14.99 -29.04 -3.80
CA PHE A 59 -15.45 -29.02 -2.41
C PHE A 59 -14.74 -27.89 -1.63
N LYS A 60 -15.48 -26.84 -1.27
CA LYS A 60 -14.97 -25.76 -0.42
C LYS A 60 -14.82 -26.20 1.02
N ALA A 61 -15.76 -26.97 1.53
CA ALA A 61 -15.72 -27.54 2.88
C ALA A 61 -16.35 -28.93 2.86
N LYS A 62 -15.85 -29.80 3.72
CA LYS A 62 -16.25 -31.21 3.77
C LYS A 62 -16.15 -31.79 5.16
N LYS A 63 -17.04 -32.70 5.50
CA LYS A 63 -17.04 -33.51 6.72
C LYS A 63 -17.08 -34.96 6.37
N ASN A 64 -16.18 -35.77 6.96
CA ASN A 64 -16.08 -37.22 6.79
C ASN A 64 -15.95 -37.67 5.31
N LEU A 65 -15.14 -36.94 4.56
CA LEU A 65 -14.80 -37.26 3.17
C LEU A 65 -13.36 -36.83 2.88
N GLU A 66 -12.58 -37.68 2.18
CA GLU A 66 -11.18 -37.38 1.86
C GLU A 66 -11.03 -36.61 0.55
N GLU A 67 -11.84 -36.89 -0.45
CA GLU A 67 -11.81 -36.29 -1.76
C GLU A 67 -12.01 -34.76 -1.67
N SER A 68 -11.39 -34.03 -2.58
CA SER A 68 -11.52 -32.57 -2.71
C SER A 68 -12.42 -32.13 -3.88
N GLU A 69 -12.71 -33.06 -4.78
CA GLU A 69 -13.55 -32.81 -5.96
C GLU A 69 -14.10 -34.11 -6.56
N THR A 70 -15.09 -34.01 -7.42
CA THR A 70 -15.58 -35.11 -8.26
C THR A 70 -15.80 -34.60 -9.68
N LYS A 71 -15.86 -35.52 -10.67
CA LYS A 71 -16.31 -35.15 -12.02
C LYS A 71 -17.74 -34.64 -11.95
N ARG A 72 -18.05 -33.63 -12.74
CA ARG A 72 -19.38 -33.02 -12.83
C ARG A 72 -20.45 -34.02 -13.21
N ASP A 73 -20.16 -34.92 -14.14
CA ASP A 73 -21.13 -35.85 -14.72
C ASP A 73 -21.72 -36.83 -13.68
N ILE A 74 -20.94 -37.20 -12.66
CA ILE A 74 -21.37 -38.10 -11.60
C ILE A 74 -21.92 -37.37 -10.35
N ALA A 75 -21.82 -36.04 -10.32
CA ALA A 75 -22.12 -35.23 -9.15
C ALA A 75 -23.63 -35.05 -8.93
N PHE A 76 -24.12 -35.36 -7.74
CA PHE A 76 -25.53 -35.09 -7.35
C PHE A 76 -25.81 -33.57 -7.33
N CYS A 77 -24.84 -32.77 -6.93
CA CYS A 77 -24.98 -31.32 -6.88
C CYS A 77 -25.18 -30.68 -8.25
N SER A 78 -24.74 -31.35 -9.35
CA SER A 78 -25.02 -30.93 -10.72
C SER A 78 -26.52 -30.97 -11.04
N HIS A 79 -27.28 -31.87 -10.41
CA HIS A 79 -28.74 -31.90 -10.48
C HIS A 79 -29.36 -30.86 -9.51
N THR A 80 -28.74 -30.64 -8.34
CA THR A 80 -29.26 -29.65 -7.36
C THR A 80 -29.27 -28.24 -7.94
N ILE A 81 -28.23 -27.85 -8.68
CA ILE A 81 -28.16 -26.49 -9.28
C ILE A 81 -29.19 -26.21 -10.38
N LEU A 82 -29.91 -27.24 -10.85
CA LEU A 82 -30.97 -27.07 -11.87
C LEU A 82 -32.31 -26.63 -11.28
N GLN A 83 -32.43 -26.54 -9.96
CA GLN A 83 -33.68 -26.17 -9.28
C GLN A 83 -33.39 -25.22 -8.10
N ASN A 84 -34.43 -24.52 -7.64
CA ASN A 84 -34.31 -23.55 -6.55
C ASN A 84 -34.69 -24.13 -5.17
N GLU A 85 -35.29 -25.31 -5.16
CA GLU A 85 -35.70 -25.99 -3.94
C GLU A 85 -34.64 -27.02 -3.48
N VAL A 86 -34.76 -27.48 -2.25
CA VAL A 86 -33.90 -28.55 -1.74
C VAL A 86 -34.16 -29.83 -2.56
N MET A 87 -33.13 -30.34 -3.21
CA MET A 87 -33.19 -31.64 -3.84
C MET A 87 -33.04 -32.73 -2.79
N ILE A 88 -33.95 -33.71 -2.77
CA ILE A 88 -33.94 -34.86 -1.89
C ILE A 88 -33.97 -36.15 -2.70
N VAL A 89 -32.99 -37.02 -2.44
CA VAL A 89 -32.90 -38.38 -2.96
C VAL A 89 -32.99 -39.32 -1.76
N ALA A 90 -34.18 -39.85 -1.50
CA ALA A 90 -34.46 -40.66 -0.31
C ALA A 90 -33.81 -42.06 -0.35
N ASP A 91 -33.69 -42.65 -1.54
CA ASP A 91 -33.00 -43.90 -1.80
C ASP A 91 -32.29 -43.82 -3.16
N ALA A 92 -30.98 -43.53 -3.14
CA ALA A 92 -30.20 -43.37 -4.34
C ALA A 92 -30.07 -44.62 -5.19
N LYS A 93 -30.20 -45.80 -4.57
CA LYS A 93 -30.16 -47.09 -5.26
C LYS A 93 -31.44 -47.39 -6.05
N SER A 94 -32.52 -46.69 -5.74
CA SER A 94 -33.83 -46.84 -6.42
C SER A 94 -34.17 -45.62 -7.27
N ASP A 95 -33.40 -44.52 -7.24
CA ASP A 95 -33.64 -43.31 -8.00
C ASP A 95 -33.17 -43.48 -9.47
N GLU A 96 -34.05 -43.26 -10.42
CA GLU A 96 -33.78 -43.42 -11.87
C GLU A 96 -32.59 -42.59 -12.37
N ARG A 97 -32.18 -41.56 -11.65
CA ARG A 97 -31.07 -40.70 -12.02
C ARG A 97 -29.73 -41.28 -11.55
N PHE A 98 -29.75 -42.04 -10.43
CA PHE A 98 -28.53 -42.34 -9.68
C PHE A 98 -28.29 -43.85 -9.41
N PHE A 99 -29.21 -44.75 -9.67
CA PHE A 99 -29.12 -46.18 -9.28
C PHE A 99 -27.83 -46.88 -9.78
N ASP A 100 -27.28 -46.49 -10.92
CA ASP A 100 -26.04 -47.00 -11.52
C ASP A 100 -24.88 -45.97 -11.49
N ASN A 101 -25.00 -44.92 -10.68
CA ASN A 101 -23.96 -43.91 -10.50
C ASN A 101 -22.75 -44.46 -9.73
N PRO A 102 -21.51 -44.19 -10.16
CA PRO A 102 -20.30 -44.66 -9.45
C PRO A 102 -20.25 -44.29 -7.97
N LEU A 103 -20.82 -43.14 -7.55
CA LEU A 103 -20.90 -42.71 -6.15
C LEU A 103 -21.92 -43.56 -5.34
N VAL A 104 -22.85 -44.25 -6.02
CA VAL A 104 -23.86 -45.14 -5.41
C VAL A 104 -23.37 -46.59 -5.40
N THR A 105 -22.76 -47.06 -6.50
CA THR A 105 -22.34 -48.45 -6.69
C THR A 105 -20.91 -48.74 -6.26
N GLY A 106 -20.05 -47.69 -6.15
CA GLY A 106 -18.67 -47.78 -5.78
C GLY A 106 -18.43 -47.68 -4.25
N GLU A 107 -17.25 -47.22 -3.87
CA GLU A 107 -16.80 -47.18 -2.45
C GLU A 107 -17.61 -46.25 -1.57
N MET A 108 -18.10 -45.12 -2.14
CA MET A 108 -18.83 -44.10 -1.40
C MET A 108 -20.24 -44.56 -0.96
N GLN A 109 -20.85 -45.49 -1.69
CA GLN A 109 -22.14 -46.13 -1.39
C GLN A 109 -23.25 -45.17 -0.93
N ILE A 110 -23.45 -44.09 -1.66
CA ILE A 110 -24.47 -43.08 -1.31
C ILE A 110 -25.87 -43.78 -1.28
N GLY A 111 -26.51 -43.79 -0.12
CA GLY A 111 -27.86 -44.23 0.07
C GLY A 111 -28.88 -43.11 0.08
N PHE A 112 -28.54 -42.00 0.69
CA PHE A 112 -29.37 -40.79 0.82
C PHE A 112 -28.57 -39.53 0.46
N TYR A 113 -29.24 -38.59 -0.18
CA TYR A 113 -28.68 -37.25 -0.48
C TYR A 113 -29.74 -36.17 -0.27
N ALA A 114 -29.37 -35.05 0.30
CA ALA A 114 -30.16 -33.83 0.29
C ALA A 114 -29.27 -32.61 0.09
N GLY A 115 -29.63 -31.72 -0.84
CA GLY A 115 -28.83 -30.52 -1.14
C GLY A 115 -29.69 -29.30 -1.39
N ALA A 116 -29.27 -28.18 -0.82
CA ALA A 116 -29.84 -26.86 -1.05
C ALA A 116 -28.93 -26.05 -1.98
N PRO A 117 -29.44 -25.43 -3.06
CA PRO A 117 -28.61 -24.64 -3.97
C PRO A 117 -28.07 -23.38 -3.30
N ILE A 118 -26.82 -23.03 -3.60
CA ILE A 118 -26.17 -21.78 -3.23
C ILE A 118 -26.38 -20.81 -4.38
N VAL A 119 -27.15 -19.75 -4.13
CA VAL A 119 -27.58 -18.80 -5.15
C VAL A 119 -26.76 -17.52 -5.03
N SER A 120 -26.18 -17.04 -6.13
CA SER A 120 -25.48 -15.75 -6.17
C SER A 120 -26.45 -14.58 -6.17
N SER A 121 -25.93 -13.36 -5.95
CA SER A 121 -26.71 -12.12 -6.07
C SER A 121 -27.25 -11.88 -7.48
N ALA A 122 -26.60 -12.46 -8.50
CA ALA A 122 -27.08 -12.44 -9.89
C ALA A 122 -28.19 -13.47 -10.18
N GLY A 123 -28.54 -14.33 -9.21
CA GLY A 123 -29.58 -15.33 -9.32
C GLY A 123 -29.11 -16.68 -9.88
N TYR A 124 -27.83 -16.92 -10.06
CA TYR A 124 -27.29 -18.18 -10.54
C TYR A 124 -27.05 -19.17 -9.40
N ASN A 125 -27.42 -20.42 -9.60
CA ASN A 125 -27.12 -21.54 -8.71
C ASN A 125 -25.64 -21.95 -8.92
N LEU A 126 -24.73 -21.56 -8.03
CA LEU A 126 -23.29 -21.77 -8.19
C LEU A 126 -22.82 -23.15 -7.69
N GLY A 127 -23.57 -23.73 -6.79
CA GLY A 127 -23.21 -24.97 -6.11
C GLY A 127 -24.29 -25.38 -5.10
N SER A 128 -23.94 -26.17 -4.13
CA SER A 128 -24.88 -26.56 -3.06
C SER A 128 -24.21 -26.79 -1.73
N VAL A 129 -24.95 -26.58 -0.64
CA VAL A 129 -24.68 -27.27 0.62
C VAL A 129 -25.49 -28.54 0.64
N CYS A 130 -24.84 -29.67 0.88
CA CYS A 130 -25.51 -30.97 0.86
C CYS A 130 -25.06 -31.87 2.00
N VAL A 131 -25.92 -32.83 2.31
CA VAL A 131 -25.69 -33.87 3.29
C VAL A 131 -25.93 -35.23 2.65
N ILE A 132 -25.17 -36.21 3.06
CA ILE A 132 -25.13 -37.54 2.48
C ILE A 132 -25.15 -38.57 3.62
N ASP A 133 -25.85 -39.68 3.39
CA ASP A 133 -25.82 -40.84 4.24
C ASP A 133 -25.63 -42.12 3.38
N HIS A 134 -24.96 -43.13 3.92
CA HIS A 134 -24.79 -44.41 3.29
C HIS A 134 -26.08 -45.27 3.29
N THR A 135 -26.99 -44.94 4.21
CA THR A 135 -28.29 -45.58 4.35
C THR A 135 -29.38 -44.69 3.82
N LYS A 136 -30.42 -45.32 3.20
CA LYS A 136 -31.58 -44.58 2.76
C LYS A 136 -32.36 -43.99 3.92
N LYS A 137 -32.99 -42.83 3.69
CA LYS A 137 -33.87 -42.14 4.66
C LYS A 137 -35.25 -41.87 4.05
N LYS A 138 -36.25 -41.65 4.92
CA LYS A 138 -37.59 -41.26 4.44
C LYS A 138 -37.66 -39.85 3.83
N GLY A 139 -36.55 -39.10 3.85
CA GLY A 139 -36.44 -37.70 3.46
C GLY A 139 -36.02 -36.81 4.62
N LEU A 140 -36.12 -35.50 4.45
CA LEU A 140 -35.91 -34.50 5.48
C LEU A 140 -37.23 -33.87 5.91
N SER A 141 -37.39 -33.63 7.20
CA SER A 141 -38.51 -32.82 7.71
C SER A 141 -38.45 -31.39 7.15
N VAL A 142 -39.56 -30.67 7.16
CA VAL A 142 -39.66 -29.27 6.73
C VAL A 142 -38.66 -28.39 7.50
N LYS A 143 -38.46 -28.67 8.81
CA LYS A 143 -37.50 -27.95 9.66
C LYS A 143 -36.07 -28.14 9.18
N GLN A 144 -35.67 -29.36 8.82
CA GLN A 144 -34.34 -29.68 8.31
C GLN A 144 -34.09 -29.06 6.93
N GLN A 145 -35.08 -29.13 6.03
CA GLN A 145 -35.01 -28.48 4.71
C GLN A 145 -34.82 -26.96 4.85
N ASN A 146 -35.59 -26.32 5.75
CA ASN A 146 -35.42 -24.90 6.05
C ASN A 146 -34.05 -24.58 6.62
N GLY A 147 -33.49 -25.45 7.49
CA GLY A 147 -32.13 -25.34 7.99
C GLY A 147 -31.08 -25.31 6.87
N LEU A 148 -31.17 -26.28 5.93
CA LEU A 148 -30.27 -26.30 4.76
C LEU A 148 -30.40 -25.05 3.90
N LYS A 149 -31.63 -24.55 3.64
CA LYS A 149 -31.86 -23.30 2.90
C LYS A 149 -31.21 -22.10 3.58
N ILE A 150 -31.36 -21.99 4.89
CA ILE A 150 -30.73 -20.89 5.66
C ILE A 150 -29.20 -20.97 5.57
N ILE A 151 -28.63 -22.16 5.70
CA ILE A 151 -27.19 -22.35 5.54
C ILE A 151 -26.74 -21.96 4.14
N ALA A 152 -27.43 -22.38 3.08
CA ALA A 152 -27.14 -21.98 1.72
C ALA A 152 -27.15 -20.45 1.54
N GLN A 153 -28.14 -19.77 2.14
CA GLN A 153 -28.21 -18.31 2.12
C GLN A 153 -27.03 -17.65 2.87
N GLN A 154 -26.57 -18.22 3.98
CA GLN A 154 -25.38 -17.72 4.68
C GLN A 154 -24.11 -17.89 3.82
N ILE A 155 -23.99 -19.02 3.11
CA ILE A 155 -22.87 -19.24 2.18
C ILE A 155 -22.92 -18.21 1.04
N SER A 156 -24.10 -17.93 0.48
CA SER A 156 -24.25 -16.88 -0.54
C SER A 156 -23.79 -15.50 -0.04
N LYS A 157 -24.13 -15.15 1.20
CA LYS A 157 -23.65 -13.89 1.82
C LYS A 157 -22.13 -13.86 2.02
N LEU A 158 -21.54 -14.96 2.43
CA LEU A 158 -20.08 -15.07 2.56
C LEU A 158 -19.38 -14.87 1.21
N LEU A 159 -19.92 -15.45 0.13
CA LEU A 159 -19.41 -15.22 -1.22
C LEU A 159 -19.47 -13.75 -1.63
N GLU A 160 -20.60 -13.09 -1.39
CA GLU A 160 -20.76 -11.66 -1.69
C GLU A 160 -19.76 -10.79 -0.91
N LEU A 161 -19.58 -11.07 0.38
CA LEU A 161 -18.60 -10.37 1.21
C LEU A 161 -17.17 -10.59 0.69
N ARG A 162 -16.85 -11.81 0.28
CA ARG A 162 -15.56 -12.14 -0.34
C ARG A 162 -15.31 -11.30 -1.61
N GLY A 163 -16.30 -11.24 -2.49
CA GLY A 163 -16.23 -10.44 -3.72
C GLY A 163 -16.03 -8.95 -3.44
N LYS A 164 -16.81 -8.39 -2.49
CA LYS A 164 -16.72 -6.97 -2.09
C LYS A 164 -15.37 -6.65 -1.43
N ASN A 165 -14.89 -7.48 -0.52
CA ASN A 165 -13.60 -7.29 0.13
C ASN A 165 -12.45 -7.26 -0.88
N LYS A 166 -12.45 -8.15 -1.87
CA LYS A 166 -11.45 -8.16 -2.94
C LYS A 166 -11.46 -6.86 -3.76
N LEU A 167 -12.65 -6.34 -4.07
CA LEU A 167 -12.79 -5.08 -4.79
C LEU A 167 -12.26 -3.90 -3.96
N ILE A 168 -12.58 -3.85 -2.67
CA ILE A 168 -12.12 -2.82 -1.74
C ILE A 168 -10.59 -2.85 -1.63
N ILE A 169 -9.99 -4.02 -1.47
CA ILE A 169 -8.52 -4.18 -1.41
C ILE A 169 -7.89 -3.63 -2.68
N LYS A 170 -8.39 -4.04 -3.86
CA LYS A 170 -7.86 -3.56 -5.14
C LYS A 170 -8.00 -2.05 -5.32
N GLN A 171 -9.11 -1.45 -4.88
CA GLN A 171 -9.30 0.00 -4.91
C GLN A 171 -8.33 0.72 -3.96
N SER A 172 -8.13 0.18 -2.76
CA SER A 172 -7.18 0.73 -1.79
C SER A 172 -5.74 0.68 -2.30
N GLU A 173 -5.31 -0.43 -2.91
CA GLU A 173 -3.99 -0.56 -3.53
C GLU A 173 -3.78 0.47 -4.64
N PHE A 174 -4.77 0.66 -5.51
CA PHE A 174 -4.71 1.68 -6.56
C PHE A 174 -4.61 3.11 -5.99
N GLN A 175 -5.36 3.39 -4.92
CA GLN A 175 -5.34 4.71 -4.27
C GLN A 175 -3.99 4.99 -3.62
N ILE A 176 -3.42 4.01 -2.92
CA ILE A 176 -2.07 4.12 -2.31
C ILE A 176 -1.01 4.39 -3.39
N GLU A 177 -1.07 3.68 -4.51
CA GLU A 177 -0.12 3.88 -5.62
C GLU A 177 -0.26 5.27 -6.25
N ALA A 178 -1.50 5.76 -6.42
CA ALA A 178 -1.76 7.12 -6.92
C ALA A 178 -1.22 8.20 -5.97
N GLU A 179 -1.46 8.07 -4.67
CA GLU A 179 -0.93 8.98 -3.66
C GLU A 179 0.60 9.01 -3.65
N LYS A 180 1.24 7.84 -3.77
CA LYS A 180 2.70 7.72 -3.87
C LYS A 180 3.24 8.47 -5.10
N ARG A 181 2.60 8.34 -6.27
CA ARG A 181 2.99 9.07 -7.49
C ARG A 181 2.86 10.57 -7.33
N ILE A 182 1.75 11.04 -6.76
CA ILE A 182 1.54 12.47 -6.50
C ILE A 182 2.64 13.01 -5.57
N SER A 183 2.95 12.30 -4.49
CA SER A 183 4.02 12.68 -3.57
C SER A 183 5.38 12.77 -4.25
N GLN A 184 5.70 11.83 -5.14
CA GLN A 184 6.95 11.86 -5.94
C GLN A 184 7.01 13.07 -6.85
N LEU A 185 5.91 13.42 -7.52
CA LEU A 185 5.83 14.61 -8.40
C LEU A 185 6.02 15.90 -7.62
N ILE A 186 5.44 16.03 -6.41
CA ILE A 186 5.62 17.21 -5.56
C ILE A 186 7.09 17.39 -5.16
N VAL A 187 7.80 16.30 -4.82
CA VAL A 187 9.23 16.36 -4.50
C VAL A 187 10.05 16.75 -5.73
N ALA A 188 9.77 16.16 -6.89
CA ALA A 188 10.47 16.45 -8.14
C ALA A 188 10.24 17.91 -8.60
N GLU A 189 9.02 18.42 -8.45
CA GLU A 189 8.71 19.83 -8.76
C GLU A 189 9.45 20.80 -7.84
N SER A 190 9.53 20.49 -6.53
CA SER A 190 10.31 21.27 -5.58
C SER A 190 11.79 21.32 -5.95
N ASP A 191 12.35 20.16 -6.37
CA ASP A 191 13.76 20.08 -6.78
C ASP A 191 14.03 20.80 -8.11
N ASN A 192 13.06 20.79 -9.04
CA ASN A 192 13.17 21.54 -10.30
C ASN A 192 13.11 23.05 -10.09
N LYS A 193 12.27 23.54 -9.17
CA LYS A 193 12.23 25.00 -8.83
C LYS A 193 13.57 25.45 -8.28
N ASP A 194 14.18 24.68 -7.40
CA ASP A 194 15.51 24.97 -6.86
C ASP A 194 16.58 25.03 -7.98
N SER A 195 16.48 24.15 -8.98
CA SER A 195 17.40 24.10 -10.14
C SER A 195 17.21 25.26 -11.10
N LEU A 196 15.97 25.70 -11.35
CA LEU A 196 15.66 26.88 -12.19
C LEU A 196 16.18 28.18 -11.54
N ILE A 197 15.98 28.32 -10.23
CA ILE A 197 16.50 29.47 -9.48
C ILE A 197 18.03 29.49 -9.54
N ALA A 198 18.69 28.33 -9.43
CA ALA A 198 20.15 28.21 -9.55
C ALA A 198 20.64 28.65 -10.95
N TYR A 199 19.92 28.29 -12.01
CA TYR A 199 20.25 28.65 -13.38
C TYR A 199 20.11 30.16 -13.63
N GLU A 200 18.98 30.76 -13.26
CA GLU A 200 18.73 32.20 -13.38
C GLU A 200 19.78 33.03 -12.63
N LEU A 201 20.26 32.53 -11.52
CA LEU A 201 21.32 33.15 -10.74
C LEU A 201 22.67 33.14 -11.42
N HIS A 202 23.06 31.98 -11.94
CA HIS A 202 24.33 31.90 -12.65
C HIS A 202 24.39 32.90 -13.82
N GLU A 203 23.30 33.08 -14.55
CA GLU A 203 23.25 34.07 -15.63
C GLU A 203 23.32 35.51 -15.12
N ASN A 204 22.54 35.85 -14.11
CA ASN A 204 22.56 37.20 -13.52
C ASN A 204 23.92 37.56 -12.89
N LEU A 205 24.56 36.60 -12.18
CA LEU A 205 25.90 36.78 -11.62
C LEU A 205 26.95 36.99 -12.71
N ALA A 206 26.91 36.17 -13.77
CA ALA A 206 27.86 36.29 -14.87
C ALA A 206 27.74 37.66 -15.58
N GLN A 207 26.53 38.15 -15.83
CA GLN A 207 26.32 39.46 -16.45
C GLN A 207 26.76 40.60 -15.56
N SER A 208 26.48 40.54 -14.26
CA SER A 208 26.88 41.58 -13.32
C SER A 208 28.39 41.63 -13.13
N LEU A 209 29.08 40.47 -13.07
CA LEU A 209 30.54 40.38 -13.02
C LEU A 209 31.18 40.88 -14.33
N ALA A 210 30.56 40.61 -15.48
CA ALA A 210 31.02 41.15 -16.76
C ALA A 210 30.92 42.70 -16.79
N SER A 211 29.83 43.27 -16.22
CA SER A 211 29.67 44.72 -16.08
C SER A 211 30.72 45.35 -15.15
N VAL A 212 31.01 44.68 -14.01
CA VAL A 212 32.08 45.11 -13.10
C VAL A 212 33.43 45.11 -13.81
N LYS A 213 33.74 44.05 -14.57
CA LYS A 213 34.97 43.94 -15.35
C LYS A 213 35.07 45.13 -16.33
N LEU A 214 34.01 45.41 -17.06
CA LEU A 214 33.97 46.54 -18.00
C LEU A 214 34.20 47.88 -17.33
N PHE A 215 33.59 48.13 -16.17
CA PHE A 215 33.82 49.37 -15.40
C PHE A 215 35.27 49.49 -14.93
N LEU A 216 35.88 48.42 -14.47
CA LEU A 216 37.29 48.40 -14.06
C LEU A 216 38.24 48.64 -15.25
N GLU A 217 38.00 48.02 -16.41
CA GLU A 217 38.78 48.24 -17.63
C GLU A 217 38.62 49.69 -18.10
N THR A 218 37.45 50.29 -17.96
CA THR A 218 37.20 51.70 -18.31
C THR A 218 37.89 52.65 -17.32
N ALA A 219 37.90 52.31 -16.04
CA ALA A 219 38.61 53.08 -15.01
C ALA A 219 40.15 53.07 -15.20
N GLU A 220 40.70 51.96 -15.71
CA GLU A 220 42.11 51.86 -16.01
C GLU A 220 42.51 52.71 -17.21
N ASN A 221 41.65 52.85 -18.24
CA ASN A 221 41.94 53.54 -19.48
C ASN A 221 41.58 55.05 -19.47
N SER A 222 40.89 55.54 -18.45
CA SER A 222 40.35 56.90 -18.41
C SER A 222 40.61 57.60 -17.08
N LYS A 223 41.69 58.40 -16.99
CA LYS A 223 42.13 59.05 -15.74
C LYS A 223 41.07 60.01 -15.17
N ASP A 224 40.33 60.73 -16.01
CA ASP A 224 39.33 61.70 -15.57
C ASP A 224 38.04 61.08 -14.97
N LEU A 225 37.74 59.85 -15.31
CA LEU A 225 36.55 59.13 -14.87
C LEU A 225 36.86 57.96 -13.95
N GLN A 226 38.12 57.75 -13.59
CA GLN A 226 38.60 56.59 -12.83
C GLN A 226 37.85 56.41 -11.50
N SER A 227 37.72 57.48 -10.70
CA SER A 227 36.99 57.44 -9.44
C SER A 227 35.52 57.05 -9.57
N HIS A 228 34.86 57.53 -10.64
CA HIS A 228 33.45 57.24 -10.90
C HIS A 228 33.23 55.77 -11.22
N PHE A 229 34.03 55.16 -12.10
CA PHE A 229 33.88 53.75 -12.48
C PHE A 229 34.33 52.82 -11.39
N LEU A 230 35.31 53.16 -10.55
CA LEU A 230 35.68 52.40 -9.37
C LEU A 230 34.51 52.38 -8.35
N MET A 231 33.89 53.52 -8.06
CA MET A 231 32.72 53.55 -7.17
C MET A 231 31.56 52.73 -7.70
N LYS A 232 31.25 52.78 -8.99
CA LYS A 232 30.24 51.92 -9.61
C LYS A 232 30.57 50.43 -9.53
N SER A 233 31.83 50.07 -9.70
CA SER A 233 32.26 48.69 -9.57
C SER A 233 32.04 48.16 -8.12
N ILE A 234 32.38 48.96 -7.12
CA ILE A 234 32.18 48.64 -5.71
C ILE A 234 30.68 48.50 -5.38
N GLU A 235 29.84 49.38 -5.90
CA GLU A 235 28.39 49.34 -5.72
C GLU A 235 27.81 48.05 -6.29
N VAL A 236 28.13 47.69 -7.52
CA VAL A 236 27.65 46.44 -8.16
C VAL A 236 28.18 45.18 -7.44
N ILE A 237 29.45 45.19 -7.02
CA ILE A 237 29.99 44.05 -6.23
C ILE A 237 29.28 43.91 -4.90
N THR A 238 28.95 45.02 -4.21
CA THR A 238 28.24 44.99 -2.92
C THR A 238 26.84 44.38 -3.07
N LEU A 239 26.10 44.78 -4.10
CA LEU A 239 24.80 44.21 -4.43
C LEU A 239 24.90 42.72 -4.79
N LEU A 240 25.90 42.33 -5.58
CA LEU A 240 26.14 40.94 -5.92
C LEU A 240 26.45 40.08 -4.69
N ILE A 241 27.22 40.59 -3.74
CA ILE A 241 27.52 39.86 -2.48
C ILE A 241 26.23 39.66 -1.67
N GLU A 242 25.32 40.61 -1.63
CA GLU A 242 24.02 40.47 -0.97
C GLU A 242 23.12 39.46 -1.70
N ASP A 243 23.00 39.55 -3.01
CA ASP A 243 22.25 38.60 -3.82
C ASP A 243 22.77 37.20 -3.66
N VAL A 244 24.08 36.97 -3.75
CA VAL A 244 24.71 35.65 -3.51
C VAL A 244 24.43 35.14 -2.08
N LYS A 245 24.45 36.02 -1.07
CA LYS A 245 24.11 35.62 0.31
C LYS A 245 22.66 35.21 0.46
N ILE A 246 21.72 35.96 -0.14
CA ILE A 246 20.29 35.65 -0.08
C ILE A 246 20.00 34.30 -0.75
N LEU A 247 20.68 34.01 -1.81
CA LEU A 247 20.43 32.85 -2.67
C LEU A 247 21.24 31.62 -2.28
N SER A 248 22.43 31.77 -1.70
CA SER A 248 23.14 30.65 -1.06
C SER A 248 22.37 30.06 0.14
N LYS A 249 21.42 30.84 0.69
CA LYS A 249 20.49 30.35 1.72
C LYS A 249 19.43 29.39 1.21
N SER A 250 19.10 29.44 -0.09
CA SER A 250 18.03 28.66 -0.71
C SER A 250 18.53 27.54 -1.64
N ILE A 251 19.79 27.59 -2.08
CA ILE A 251 20.31 26.70 -3.14
C ILE A 251 21.41 25.79 -2.60
N ILE A 252 21.30 24.54 -2.96
CA ILE A 252 22.36 23.55 -2.74
C ILE A 252 23.47 23.81 -3.76
N PRO A 253 24.73 24.03 -3.35
CA PRO A 253 25.82 24.20 -4.29
C PRO A 253 26.00 22.93 -5.14
N THR A 254 25.99 23.08 -6.45
CA THR A 254 26.21 22.01 -7.42
C THR A 254 27.64 21.43 -7.46
N THR A 255 28.53 21.97 -6.62
CA THR A 255 29.95 21.57 -6.53
C THR A 255 30.21 20.34 -5.65
N PHE A 256 29.18 19.61 -5.20
CA PHE A 256 29.31 18.60 -4.14
C PHE A 256 29.58 17.16 -4.60
N GLN A 257 30.08 16.92 -5.78
CA GLN A 257 30.35 15.54 -6.23
C GLN A 257 31.41 14.79 -5.39
N ASN A 258 32.21 15.47 -4.55
CA ASN A 258 33.23 14.86 -3.69
C ASN A 258 33.31 15.41 -2.25
N ALA A 259 32.30 16.13 -1.78
CA ALA A 259 32.34 16.77 -0.47
C ALA A 259 31.74 15.87 0.64
N ASP A 260 32.24 16.03 1.88
CA ASP A 260 31.64 15.40 3.05
C ASP A 260 30.35 16.11 3.46
N TYR A 261 29.21 15.49 3.15
CA TYR A 261 27.88 16.02 3.46
C TYR A 261 27.66 16.32 4.94
N TYR A 262 28.38 15.67 5.86
CA TYR A 262 28.30 15.96 7.29
C TYR A 262 28.68 17.41 7.58
N TRP A 263 29.82 17.85 7.08
CA TRP A 263 30.31 19.22 7.29
C TRP A 263 29.40 20.28 6.67
N ILE A 264 28.87 20.01 5.49
CA ILE A 264 27.91 20.89 4.83
C ILE A 264 26.64 21.06 5.65
N ILE A 265 26.09 19.96 6.16
CA ILE A 265 24.91 19.98 7.03
C ILE A 265 25.19 20.76 8.30
N CYS A 266 26.37 20.56 8.91
CA CYS A 266 26.77 21.28 10.13
C CYS A 266 26.93 22.78 9.89
N GLU A 267 27.57 23.17 8.79
CA GLU A 267 27.77 24.58 8.43
C GLU A 267 26.43 25.29 8.18
N PHE A 268 25.59 24.69 7.36
CA PHE A 268 24.25 25.20 7.09
C PHE A 268 23.40 25.34 8.36
N ALA A 269 23.37 24.30 9.18
CA ALA A 269 22.61 24.31 10.44
C ALA A 269 23.15 25.38 11.42
N ASN A 270 24.46 25.51 11.58
CA ASN A 270 25.07 26.57 12.41
C ASN A 270 24.71 27.96 11.94
N GLN A 271 24.74 28.20 10.64
CA GLN A 271 24.34 29.48 10.06
C GLN A 271 22.85 29.77 10.33
N PHE A 272 22.00 28.78 10.09
CA PHE A 272 20.56 28.87 10.39
C PHE A 272 20.30 29.18 11.88
N GLY A 273 21.05 28.54 12.78
CA GLY A 273 20.95 28.79 14.22
C GLY A 273 21.30 30.24 14.59
N LYS A 274 22.38 30.78 14.04
CA LYS A 274 22.80 32.19 14.27
C LYS A 274 21.74 33.19 13.79
N GLU A 275 21.17 32.96 12.59
CA GLU A 275 20.18 33.84 11.98
C GLU A 275 18.84 33.85 12.72
N ASN A 276 18.47 32.72 13.34
CA ASN A 276 17.17 32.55 14.00
C ASN A 276 17.25 32.54 15.53
N ASN A 277 18.42 32.82 16.14
CA ASN A 277 18.68 32.76 17.59
C ASN A 277 18.32 31.39 18.21
N ILE A 278 18.74 30.30 17.54
CA ILE A 278 18.53 28.91 17.96
C ILE A 278 19.91 28.32 18.29
N GLU A 279 20.05 27.72 19.46
CA GLU A 279 21.25 26.98 19.85
C GLU A 279 21.27 25.63 19.16
N ILE A 280 22.25 25.36 18.30
CA ILE A 280 22.38 24.07 17.60
C ILE A 280 23.62 23.34 18.10
N THR A 281 23.44 22.09 18.51
CA THR A 281 24.50 21.19 18.95
C THR A 281 24.55 19.94 18.06
N PHE A 282 25.76 19.40 17.88
CA PHE A 282 26.01 18.26 17.02
C PHE A 282 26.54 17.07 17.80
N GLY A 283 26.14 15.86 17.35
CA GLY A 283 26.75 14.62 17.81
C GLY A 283 28.18 14.44 17.29
N VAL A 284 28.80 13.31 17.64
CA VAL A 284 30.18 12.98 17.21
C VAL A 284 30.25 12.96 15.66
N PRO A 285 31.22 13.63 15.04
CA PRO A 285 31.40 13.66 13.60
C PRO A 285 31.56 12.25 13.02
N THR A 286 30.90 12.02 11.90
CA THR A 286 31.01 10.75 11.14
C THR A 286 31.17 11.07 9.67
N ILE A 287 32.21 10.53 9.03
CA ILE A 287 32.45 10.74 7.61
C ILE A 287 31.38 9.97 6.81
N ILE A 288 30.54 10.67 6.06
CA ILE A 288 29.62 10.10 5.09
C ILE A 288 30.36 10.06 3.75
N LYS A 289 31.10 9.00 3.50
CA LYS A 289 31.74 8.78 2.19
C LYS A 289 30.64 8.48 1.17
N SER A 290 30.41 9.41 0.27
CA SER A 290 29.38 9.27 -0.75
C SER A 290 29.88 8.49 -1.94
N ASN A 291 29.58 7.21 -2.04
CA ASN A 291 29.33 6.58 -3.36
C ASN A 291 27.88 6.77 -3.81
N ALA A 292 27.05 7.45 -3.03
CA ALA A 292 25.66 7.73 -3.31
C ALA A 292 25.38 9.25 -3.12
N SER A 293 25.73 10.04 -4.11
CA SER A 293 25.43 11.49 -4.19
C SER A 293 23.97 11.81 -3.87
N ASN A 294 23.07 10.88 -4.17
CA ASN A 294 21.64 11.03 -3.91
C ASN A 294 21.28 10.98 -2.39
N ILE A 295 21.97 10.15 -1.58
CA ILE A 295 21.66 10.02 -0.14
C ILE A 295 22.08 11.30 0.61
N GLY A 296 23.28 11.84 0.33
CA GLY A 296 23.79 13.04 0.96
C GLY A 296 22.91 14.26 0.68
N LEU A 297 22.49 14.44 -0.56
CA LEU A 297 21.59 15.51 -0.97
C LEU A 297 20.23 15.42 -0.27
N ASN A 298 19.64 14.23 -0.22
CA ASN A 298 18.37 14.04 0.46
C ASN A 298 18.49 14.22 1.98
N LEU A 299 19.58 13.81 2.62
CA LEU A 299 19.86 14.09 4.04
C LEU A 299 19.93 15.60 4.29
N PHE A 300 20.63 16.34 3.44
CA PHE A 300 20.70 17.80 3.54
C PHE A 300 19.29 18.43 3.46
N LYS A 301 18.50 18.07 2.45
CA LYS A 301 17.13 18.57 2.29
C LYS A 301 16.22 18.17 3.46
N ILE A 302 16.37 16.98 4.01
CA ILE A 302 15.64 16.55 5.20
C ILE A 302 15.99 17.43 6.40
N VAL A 303 17.29 17.70 6.64
CA VAL A 303 17.73 18.57 7.75
C VAL A 303 17.24 19.99 7.53
N GLN A 304 17.32 20.53 6.32
CA GLN A 304 16.80 21.83 5.97
C GLN A 304 15.31 21.98 6.34
N LYS A 305 14.47 21.02 5.91
CA LYS A 305 13.03 21.03 6.22
C LYS A 305 12.77 20.83 7.72
N GLN A 306 13.58 20.06 8.40
CA GLN A 306 13.44 19.87 9.84
C GLN A 306 13.83 21.14 10.65
N LEU A 307 14.80 21.89 10.19
CA LEU A 307 15.13 23.21 10.75
C LEU A 307 13.99 24.22 10.56
N GLU A 308 13.35 24.23 9.38
CA GLU A 308 12.16 25.04 9.14
C GLU A 308 11.01 24.68 10.10
N ILE A 309 10.74 23.38 10.30
CA ILE A 309 9.75 22.88 11.27
C ILE A 309 10.07 23.36 12.69
N SER A 310 11.34 23.24 13.10
CA SER A 310 11.80 23.67 14.43
C SER A 310 11.61 25.17 14.66
N LYS A 311 11.87 25.99 13.63
CA LYS A 311 11.64 27.45 13.66
C LYS A 311 10.15 27.77 13.81
N ILE A 312 9.29 27.12 13.02
CA ILE A 312 7.82 27.31 13.12
C ILE A 312 7.30 26.88 14.49
N SER A 313 7.93 25.89 15.10
CA SER A 313 7.62 25.39 16.45
C SER A 313 8.21 26.24 17.58
N ASN A 314 8.91 27.35 17.28
CA ASN A 314 9.60 28.22 18.23
C ASN A 314 10.66 27.51 19.09
N ALA A 315 11.36 26.54 18.53
CA ALA A 315 12.45 25.83 19.22
C ALA A 315 13.59 26.79 19.59
N LYS A 316 14.21 26.58 20.74
CA LYS A 316 15.39 27.32 21.22
C LYS A 316 16.65 26.49 21.15
N LYS A 317 16.53 25.18 21.26
CA LYS A 317 17.63 24.24 21.22
C LYS A 317 17.36 23.11 20.26
N ILE A 318 18.34 22.79 19.44
CA ILE A 318 18.28 21.69 18.47
C ILE A 318 19.53 20.82 18.63
N PHE A 319 19.33 19.52 18.60
CA PHE A 319 20.42 18.55 18.55
C PHE A 319 20.34 17.73 17.26
N ILE A 320 21.46 17.64 16.53
CA ILE A 320 21.58 16.90 15.28
C ILE A 320 22.71 15.88 15.40
N SER A 321 22.44 14.62 15.16
CA SER A 321 23.45 13.56 15.13
C SER A 321 23.28 12.70 13.90
N ILE A 322 24.35 12.50 13.15
CA ILE A 322 24.39 11.62 11.99
C ILE A 322 25.42 10.55 12.25
N LYS A 323 25.04 9.28 12.13
CA LYS A 323 25.94 8.13 12.27
C LYS A 323 25.89 7.30 10.99
N SER A 324 27.05 6.91 10.49
CA SER A 324 27.17 6.08 9.29
C SER A 324 28.02 4.84 9.63
N ASN A 325 27.36 3.68 9.68
CA ASN A 325 28.00 2.36 9.84
C ASN A 325 27.48 1.44 8.73
N ILE A 326 26.62 0.45 9.05
CA ILE A 326 25.91 -0.42 8.10
C ILE A 326 24.71 0.33 7.47
N LYS A 327 24.19 1.32 8.18
CA LYS A 327 23.09 2.21 7.78
C LYS A 327 23.41 3.63 8.20
N ILE A 328 22.85 4.61 7.52
CA ILE A 328 22.94 6.01 7.95
C ILE A 328 21.76 6.27 8.88
N THR A 329 22.07 6.75 10.10
CA THR A 329 21.06 7.13 11.08
C THR A 329 21.19 8.62 11.38
N LEU A 330 20.16 9.39 11.05
CA LEU A 330 19.98 10.80 11.42
C LEU A 330 19.06 10.87 12.63
N ASN A 331 19.56 11.43 13.74
CA ASN A 331 18.73 11.81 14.88
C ASN A 331 18.65 13.33 14.94
N PHE A 332 17.46 13.85 15.04
CA PHE A 332 17.15 15.26 15.13
C PHE A 332 16.20 15.49 16.31
N SER A 333 16.56 16.30 17.27
CA SER A 333 15.67 16.62 18.40
C SER A 333 15.66 18.11 18.70
N TYR A 334 14.53 18.61 19.24
CA TYR A 334 14.35 20.01 19.63
C TYR A 334 13.39 20.15 20.81
N ASP A 335 13.51 21.24 21.54
CA ASP A 335 12.96 21.50 22.86
C ASP A 335 11.52 22.03 22.90
N THR A 336 10.72 21.78 21.87
CA THR A 336 9.31 22.22 21.83
C THR A 336 8.35 21.15 21.34
N HIS A 337 7.08 21.33 21.65
CA HIS A 337 5.99 20.43 21.22
C HIS A 337 5.42 20.84 19.87
N LEU A 338 5.25 19.88 18.94
CA LEU A 338 4.53 20.08 17.68
C LEU A 338 3.04 20.21 17.95
N SER A 339 2.43 21.35 17.72
CA SER A 339 0.98 21.44 17.62
C SER A 339 0.52 20.95 16.24
N LYS A 340 -0.30 19.91 16.21
CA LYS A 340 -0.75 19.23 14.96
C LYS A 340 -1.66 20.05 14.04
N THR A 341 -1.94 21.31 14.35
CA THR A 341 -3.01 22.10 13.70
C THR A 341 -2.56 23.04 12.58
N ASN A 342 -1.28 23.03 12.19
CA ASN A 342 -0.77 23.95 11.17
C ASN A 342 -0.61 23.26 9.81
N ILE A 343 -1.36 23.70 8.79
CA ILE A 343 -1.36 23.13 7.42
C ILE A 343 0.05 23.20 6.80
N SER A 344 0.80 24.27 7.05
CA SER A 344 2.19 24.43 6.57
C SER A 344 3.13 23.37 7.15
N LEU A 345 2.89 22.93 8.38
CA LEU A 345 3.66 21.88 9.04
C LEU A 345 3.41 20.49 8.42
N SER A 346 2.17 20.21 8.03
CA SER A 346 1.84 18.92 7.41
C SER A 346 2.53 18.73 6.06
N HIS A 347 2.65 19.77 5.26
CA HIS A 347 3.39 19.72 3.99
C HIS A 347 4.89 19.45 4.18
N LEU A 348 5.52 20.08 5.17
CA LEU A 348 6.95 19.85 5.46
C LEU A 348 7.20 18.44 5.96
N ILE A 349 6.33 17.92 6.84
CA ILE A 349 6.42 16.55 7.35
C ILE A 349 6.23 15.53 6.20
N ASN A 350 5.24 15.73 5.34
CA ASN A 350 5.00 14.85 4.20
C ASN A 350 6.19 14.84 3.24
N ASN A 351 6.83 15.99 2.96
CA ASN A 351 8.04 16.05 2.14
C ASN A 351 9.18 15.22 2.73
N ILE A 352 9.40 15.31 4.04
CA ILE A 352 10.42 14.50 4.73
C ILE A 352 10.08 13.00 4.63
N THR A 353 8.83 12.62 4.90
CA THR A 353 8.38 11.22 4.83
C THR A 353 8.59 10.65 3.42
N THR A 354 8.16 11.37 2.40
CA THR A 354 8.32 10.94 1.00
C THR A 354 9.80 10.77 0.61
N ARG A 355 10.69 11.69 1.05
CA ARG A 355 12.14 11.55 0.80
C ARG A 355 12.75 10.33 1.47
N VAL A 356 12.33 10.02 2.69
CA VAL A 356 12.78 8.83 3.43
C VAL A 356 12.31 7.56 2.74
N GLU A 357 11.07 7.51 2.30
CA GLU A 357 10.50 6.38 1.56
C GLU A 357 11.17 6.16 0.19
N LEU A 358 11.46 7.23 -0.55
CA LEU A 358 12.20 7.17 -1.82
C LEU A 358 13.59 6.55 -1.67
N LEU A 359 14.19 6.66 -0.50
CA LEU A 359 15.48 6.08 -0.16
C LEU A 359 15.35 4.69 0.52
N ASN A 360 14.17 4.08 0.52
CA ASN A 360 13.86 2.84 1.23
C ASN A 360 14.25 2.90 2.72
N GLY A 361 14.13 4.09 3.32
CA GLY A 361 14.44 4.34 4.71
C GLY A 361 13.25 4.14 5.63
N THR A 362 13.52 4.30 6.93
CA THR A 362 12.47 4.29 7.97
C THR A 362 12.54 5.60 8.76
N LEU A 363 11.36 6.14 9.09
CA LEU A 363 11.20 7.35 9.88
C LEU A 363 10.44 7.00 11.16
N THR A 364 11.00 7.38 12.31
CA THR A 364 10.36 7.23 13.62
C THR A 364 10.33 8.58 14.31
N GLN A 365 9.16 9.03 14.69
CA GLN A 365 8.96 10.27 15.44
C GLN A 365 8.50 9.96 16.86
N LYS A 366 9.13 10.58 17.85
CA LYS A 366 8.71 10.55 19.26
C LYS A 366 8.48 11.98 19.74
N ALA A 367 7.30 12.25 20.26
CA ALA A 367 6.94 13.53 20.83
C ALA A 367 6.61 13.34 22.31
N THR A 368 7.25 14.13 23.17
CA THR A 368 6.95 14.25 24.59
C THR A 368 6.44 15.68 24.88
N SER A 369 5.97 15.95 26.07
CA SER A 369 5.53 17.30 26.46
C SER A 369 6.65 18.36 26.47
N LYS A 370 7.91 17.97 26.39
CA LYS A 370 9.08 18.86 26.49
C LYS A 370 10.06 18.75 25.31
N GLU A 371 9.98 17.72 24.50
CA GLU A 371 10.94 17.44 23.45
C GLU A 371 10.29 16.68 22.30
N ASN A 372 10.65 17.03 21.07
CA ASN A 372 10.38 16.25 19.88
C ASN A 372 11.66 15.65 19.35
N SER A 373 11.61 14.38 18.99
CA SER A 373 12.73 13.71 18.33
C SER A 373 12.29 12.96 17.08
N LEU A 374 13.09 13.08 16.04
CA LEU A 374 12.95 12.40 14.78
C LEU A 374 14.17 11.51 14.56
N MET A 375 13.95 10.25 14.29
CA MET A 375 15.01 9.32 13.90
C MET A 375 14.73 8.78 12.51
N ILE A 376 15.68 8.97 11.62
CA ILE A 376 15.63 8.47 10.24
C ILE A 376 16.76 7.47 10.06
N THR A 377 16.45 6.32 9.48
CA THR A 377 17.44 5.30 9.15
C THR A 377 17.36 5.02 7.65
N LEU A 378 18.50 5.18 6.96
CA LEU A 378 18.62 4.93 5.51
C LEU A 378 19.55 3.74 5.26
N PRO A 379 19.26 2.84 4.33
CA PRO A 379 20.20 1.83 3.86
C PRO A 379 21.39 2.51 3.16
N LEU A 380 22.58 1.91 3.28
CA LEU A 380 23.77 2.35 2.55
C LEU A 380 23.81 1.77 1.14
#